data_daf444571f99de916940da7c44b55602
#
_entry.id   daf444571f99de916940da7c44b55602
#
_cell.length_a   1.000
_cell.length_b   1.000
_cell.length_c   1.000
_cell.angle_alpha   90.00
_cell.angle_beta   90.00
_cell.angle_gamma   90.00
#
_symmetry.space_group_name_H-M   'P 1'
#
loop_
_entity.id
_entity.type
_entity.pdbx_description
1 polymer ?
#
loop_
_entity_poly.entity_id
_entity_poly.type
_entity_poly.pdbx_seq_one_letter_code
_entity_poly.pdbx_strand_id
1 'polypeptide(L)'
;GYGQAFTRAISGDWGGKVFEDVMKVTDKLATLEYVDSTRMGAMGWSYGGYMMNWLQGHTKRFKCLASMMGVYDLRSMWGSTEEVWFPNFELEGQPYNSDLYEKWSPSSYIKNFSTPTLVMTGELDYRVPYTQSLQYFTALQTLNIPSRLIVLKYDGHWPSNLKSMPLYYNAHLDWFHRYLGGAPAPWDTEKMVNNEIEY
;
A
#
# COMPACT_ATOMS: atom_id res chain seq x y z
N GLY A 1 -14.90 -4.33 -19.08
CA GLY A 1 -14.52 -5.43 -18.18
C GLY A 1 -14.35 -6.76 -18.91
N TYR A 2 -13.77 -7.71 -18.22
CA TYR A 2 -13.44 -9.03 -18.77
C TYR A 2 -14.49 -10.11 -18.38
N GLY A 3 -15.68 -9.68 -17.97
CA GLY A 3 -16.80 -10.53 -17.62
C GLY A 3 -16.86 -10.93 -16.14
N GLN A 4 -17.99 -11.56 -15.76
CA GLN A 4 -18.32 -11.85 -14.37
C GLN A 4 -17.37 -12.87 -13.72
N ALA A 5 -16.89 -13.85 -14.47
CA ALA A 5 -15.95 -14.85 -13.97
C ALA A 5 -14.61 -14.19 -13.55
N PHE A 6 -14.11 -13.24 -14.35
CA PHE A 6 -12.90 -12.48 -14.01
C PHE A 6 -13.13 -11.62 -12.77
N THR A 7 -14.26 -10.91 -12.69
CA THR A 7 -14.59 -10.06 -11.54
C THR A 7 -14.68 -10.86 -10.24
N ARG A 8 -15.23 -12.08 -10.29
CA ARG A 8 -15.37 -12.95 -9.11
C ARG A 8 -14.09 -13.68 -8.71
N ALA A 9 -13.08 -13.68 -9.58
CA ALA A 9 -11.85 -14.45 -9.34
C ALA A 9 -11.03 -13.95 -8.14
N ILE A 10 -11.29 -12.74 -7.65
CA ILE A 10 -10.63 -12.16 -6.49
C ILE A 10 -11.32 -12.52 -5.16
N SER A 11 -12.65 -12.77 -5.19
CA SER A 11 -13.39 -13.13 -3.97
C SER A 11 -12.82 -14.43 -3.38
N GLY A 12 -12.47 -14.41 -2.11
CA GLY A 12 -11.78 -15.51 -1.43
C GLY A 12 -10.29 -15.67 -1.76
N ASP A 13 -9.73 -14.83 -2.66
CA ASP A 13 -8.36 -14.98 -3.18
C ASP A 13 -7.60 -13.65 -3.29
N TRP A 14 -7.67 -12.81 -2.26
CA TRP A 14 -7.16 -11.43 -2.30
C TRP A 14 -5.67 -11.32 -2.60
N GLY A 15 -4.84 -12.19 -2.06
CA GLY A 15 -3.39 -12.18 -2.23
C GLY A 15 -2.86 -13.25 -3.20
N GLY A 16 -3.73 -14.03 -3.85
CA GLY A 16 -3.35 -15.15 -4.72
C GLY A 16 -3.13 -14.73 -6.18
N LYS A 17 -4.14 -14.89 -7.02
CA LYS A 17 -4.03 -14.67 -8.48
C LYS A 17 -3.61 -13.26 -8.85
N VAL A 18 -4.06 -12.24 -8.11
CA VAL A 18 -3.65 -10.85 -8.37
C VAL A 18 -2.16 -10.66 -8.13
N PHE A 19 -1.62 -11.27 -7.06
CA PHE A 19 -0.17 -11.26 -6.83
C PHE A 19 0.59 -11.95 -7.96
N GLU A 20 0.11 -13.13 -8.41
CA GLU A 20 0.72 -13.82 -9.56
C GLU A 20 0.71 -12.97 -10.83
N ASP A 21 -0.40 -12.27 -11.10
CA ASP A 21 -0.53 -11.39 -12.26
C ASP A 21 0.44 -10.21 -12.17
N VAL A 22 0.55 -9.57 -11.00
CA VAL A 22 1.54 -8.50 -10.76
C VAL A 22 2.96 -9.02 -11.00
N MET A 23 3.30 -10.21 -10.52
CA MET A 23 4.63 -10.78 -10.71
C MET A 23 4.91 -11.13 -12.18
N LYS A 24 3.95 -11.72 -12.89
CA LYS A 24 4.07 -12.05 -14.33
C LYS A 24 4.23 -10.79 -15.19
N VAL A 25 3.44 -9.73 -14.90
CA VAL A 25 3.60 -8.44 -15.60
C VAL A 25 4.97 -7.84 -15.30
N THR A 26 5.42 -7.89 -14.05
CA THR A 26 6.75 -7.43 -13.64
C THR A 26 7.85 -8.20 -14.36
N ASP A 27 7.72 -9.53 -14.49
CA ASP A 27 8.65 -10.37 -15.25
C ASP A 27 8.71 -9.93 -16.71
N LYS A 28 7.56 -9.69 -17.33
CA LYS A 28 7.51 -9.23 -18.71
C LYS A 28 8.16 -7.84 -18.87
N LEU A 29 7.86 -6.90 -17.99
CA LEU A 29 8.48 -5.58 -18.03
C LEU A 29 9.99 -5.65 -17.88
N ALA A 30 10.50 -6.52 -17.01
CA ALA A 30 11.94 -6.70 -16.79
C ALA A 30 12.70 -7.22 -18.01
N THR A 31 12.02 -7.75 -19.04
CA THR A 31 12.64 -8.17 -20.29
C THR A 31 12.76 -7.07 -21.35
N LEU A 32 12.19 -5.89 -21.09
CA LEU A 32 12.21 -4.78 -22.04
C LEU A 32 13.52 -4.01 -21.95
N GLU A 33 14.14 -3.71 -23.09
CA GLU A 33 15.47 -3.08 -23.17
C GLU A 33 15.56 -1.71 -22.48
N TYR A 34 14.45 -0.97 -22.40
CA TYR A 34 14.39 0.33 -21.75
C TYR A 34 14.02 0.27 -20.25
N VAL A 35 13.87 -0.94 -19.69
CA VAL A 35 13.55 -1.13 -18.28
C VAL A 35 14.78 -1.59 -17.50
N ASP A 36 15.19 -0.80 -16.51
CA ASP A 36 16.22 -1.24 -15.58
C ASP A 36 15.61 -2.15 -14.51
N SER A 37 15.70 -3.45 -14.72
CA SER A 37 15.15 -4.47 -13.83
C SER A 37 15.82 -4.52 -12.44
N THR A 38 16.94 -3.82 -12.26
CA THR A 38 17.65 -3.73 -10.98
C THR A 38 17.14 -2.57 -10.10
N ARG A 39 16.37 -1.65 -10.67
CA ARG A 39 15.85 -0.44 -10.02
C ARG A 39 14.33 -0.30 -10.18
N MET A 40 13.59 -1.31 -9.70
CA MET A 40 12.13 -1.31 -9.73
C MET A 40 11.58 -0.99 -8.34
N GLY A 41 10.58 -0.13 -8.29
CA GLY A 41 9.73 0.12 -7.13
C GLY A 41 8.27 -0.19 -7.46
N ALA A 42 7.43 -0.30 -6.45
CA ALA A 42 6.00 -0.48 -6.64
C ALA A 42 5.21 0.46 -5.74
N MET A 43 4.06 0.91 -6.24
CA MET A 43 3.13 1.76 -5.49
C MET A 43 1.70 1.36 -5.73
N GLY A 44 0.85 1.58 -4.75
CA GLY A 44 -0.56 1.26 -4.87
C GLY A 44 -1.41 1.95 -3.82
N TRP A 45 -2.67 2.21 -4.19
CA TRP A 45 -3.66 2.88 -3.39
C TRP A 45 -4.85 1.96 -3.10
N SER A 46 -5.42 2.02 -1.88
CA SER A 46 -6.55 1.19 -1.45
C SER A 46 -6.23 -0.32 -1.55
N TYR A 47 -6.92 -1.08 -2.37
CA TYR A 47 -6.54 -2.46 -2.67
C TYR A 47 -5.11 -2.55 -3.24
N GLY A 48 -4.68 -1.58 -4.06
CA GLY A 48 -3.29 -1.49 -4.49
C GLY A 48 -2.32 -1.27 -3.33
N GLY A 49 -2.71 -0.50 -2.30
CA GLY A 49 -1.96 -0.36 -1.06
C GLY A 49 -1.90 -1.67 -0.27
N TYR A 50 -3.01 -2.41 -0.18
CA TYR A 50 -3.01 -3.78 0.33
C TYR A 50 -2.01 -4.66 -0.42
N MET A 51 -2.02 -4.60 -1.77
CA MET A 51 -1.08 -5.38 -2.58
C MET A 51 0.37 -4.99 -2.29
N MET A 52 0.69 -3.71 -2.03
CA MET A 52 2.04 -3.30 -1.62
C MET A 52 2.42 -3.92 -0.26
N ASN A 53 1.49 -3.92 0.69
CA ASN A 53 1.68 -4.55 2.00
C ASN A 53 1.82 -6.08 1.87
N TRP A 54 1.12 -6.68 0.91
CA TRP A 54 1.23 -8.10 0.58
C TRP A 54 2.58 -8.43 -0.07
N LEU A 55 3.02 -7.64 -1.04
CA LEU A 55 4.34 -7.76 -1.68
C LEU A 55 5.47 -7.73 -0.65
N GLN A 56 5.36 -6.92 0.40
CA GLN A 56 6.33 -6.80 1.47
C GLN A 56 6.64 -8.15 2.13
N GLY A 57 5.62 -9.00 2.30
CA GLY A 57 5.75 -10.32 2.92
C GLY A 57 6.08 -11.46 1.94
N HIS A 58 5.96 -11.24 0.62
CA HIS A 58 5.97 -12.32 -0.37
C HIS A 58 7.04 -12.20 -1.46
N THR A 59 7.70 -11.05 -1.60
CA THR A 59 8.78 -10.86 -2.57
C THR A 59 9.80 -9.84 -2.10
N LYS A 60 11.03 -9.95 -2.60
CA LYS A 60 12.13 -8.98 -2.41
C LYS A 60 12.51 -8.30 -3.73
N ARG A 61 11.62 -8.36 -4.72
CA ARG A 61 11.90 -7.89 -6.07
C ARG A 61 12.05 -6.38 -6.19
N PHE A 62 11.31 -5.64 -5.37
CA PHE A 62 11.25 -4.19 -5.44
C PHE A 62 12.24 -3.57 -4.45
N LYS A 63 12.92 -2.49 -4.88
CA LYS A 63 13.86 -1.73 -4.03
C LYS A 63 13.17 -0.89 -2.98
N CYS A 64 11.95 -0.46 -3.27
CA CYS A 64 11.08 0.27 -2.35
C CYS A 64 9.61 0.10 -2.71
N LEU A 65 8.75 0.33 -1.76
CA LEU A 65 7.30 0.31 -1.89
C LEU A 65 6.71 1.66 -1.46
N ALA A 66 5.53 1.98 -1.99
CA ALA A 66 4.69 3.04 -1.48
C ALA A 66 3.25 2.52 -1.34
N SER A 67 2.75 2.50 -0.11
CA SER A 67 1.42 2.01 0.25
C SER A 67 0.56 3.19 0.69
N MET A 68 -0.53 3.44 -0.03
CA MET A 68 -1.47 4.51 0.26
C MET A 68 -2.83 3.93 0.64
N MET A 69 -3.35 4.30 1.80
CA MET A 69 -4.66 3.84 2.31
C MET A 69 -4.81 2.32 2.17
N GLY A 70 -3.72 1.58 2.45
CA GLY A 70 -3.65 0.14 2.24
C GLY A 70 -4.06 -0.67 3.46
N VAL A 71 -4.82 -1.74 3.25
CA VAL A 71 -5.15 -2.68 4.33
C VAL A 71 -3.91 -3.45 4.76
N TYR A 72 -3.72 -3.56 6.06
CA TYR A 72 -2.61 -4.31 6.68
C TYR A 72 -3.09 -5.54 7.45
N ASP A 73 -4.15 -5.38 8.24
CA ASP A 73 -4.76 -6.45 9.02
C ASP A 73 -6.27 -6.48 8.78
N LEU A 74 -6.75 -7.53 8.14
CA LEU A 74 -8.13 -7.64 7.70
C LEU A 74 -9.11 -7.79 8.89
N ARG A 75 -8.68 -8.39 10.01
CA ARG A 75 -9.52 -8.52 11.20
C ARG A 75 -9.76 -7.16 11.86
N SER A 76 -8.69 -6.39 12.05
CA SER A 76 -8.80 -5.06 12.63
C SER A 76 -9.50 -4.07 11.67
N MET A 77 -9.31 -4.21 10.36
CA MET A 77 -10.07 -3.46 9.36
C MET A 77 -11.56 -3.78 9.46
N TRP A 78 -11.95 -5.04 9.52
CA TRP A 78 -13.34 -5.45 9.62
C TRP A 78 -14.04 -4.80 10.83
N GLY A 79 -13.35 -4.70 11.97
CA GLY A 79 -13.90 -4.13 13.19
C GLY A 79 -14.01 -2.61 13.21
N SER A 80 -13.50 -1.92 12.17
CA SER A 80 -13.39 -0.44 12.17
C SER A 80 -13.75 0.24 10.86
N THR A 81 -14.01 -0.52 9.78
CA THR A 81 -14.45 0.02 8.49
C THR A 81 -15.92 0.45 8.50
N GLU A 82 -16.25 1.48 7.72
CA GLU A 82 -17.65 1.85 7.45
C GLU A 82 -18.37 0.86 6.51
N GLU A 83 -17.63 -0.03 5.82
CA GLU A 83 -18.13 -0.93 4.78
C GLU A 83 -18.03 -2.41 5.20
N VAL A 84 -18.56 -2.79 6.36
CA VAL A 84 -18.48 -4.17 6.90
C VAL A 84 -19.03 -5.25 5.95
N TRP A 85 -20.01 -4.90 5.11
CA TRP A 85 -20.59 -5.81 4.12
C TRP A 85 -19.54 -6.30 3.11
N PHE A 86 -18.61 -5.44 2.75
CA PHE A 86 -17.59 -5.68 1.74
C PHE A 86 -16.61 -6.80 2.16
N PRO A 87 -15.88 -6.72 3.31
CA PRO A 87 -15.02 -7.82 3.73
C PRO A 87 -15.79 -9.11 4.04
N ASN A 88 -17.04 -9.05 4.51
CA ASN A 88 -17.86 -10.23 4.68
C ASN A 88 -18.11 -10.96 3.37
N PHE A 89 -18.34 -10.23 2.29
CA PHE A 89 -18.53 -10.80 0.96
C PHE A 89 -17.21 -11.34 0.39
N GLU A 90 -16.16 -10.52 0.41
CA GLU A 90 -14.88 -10.84 -0.20
C GLU A 90 -14.12 -11.95 0.53
N LEU A 91 -14.31 -12.10 1.84
CA LEU A 91 -13.63 -13.07 2.67
C LEU A 91 -14.55 -14.20 3.17
N GLU A 92 -15.67 -14.40 2.47
CA GLU A 92 -16.60 -15.52 2.67
C GLU A 92 -17.12 -15.66 4.09
N GLY A 93 -17.36 -14.56 4.78
CA GLY A 93 -17.90 -14.52 6.14
C GLY A 93 -17.26 -13.48 7.03
N GLN A 94 -17.39 -13.68 8.33
CA GLN A 94 -16.86 -12.80 9.36
C GLN A 94 -15.53 -13.35 9.92
N PRO A 95 -14.71 -12.52 10.59
CA PRO A 95 -13.43 -12.99 11.17
C PRO A 95 -13.54 -14.13 12.17
N TYR A 96 -14.73 -14.41 12.66
CA TYR A 96 -15.00 -15.46 13.64
C TYR A 96 -15.26 -16.83 12.99
N ASN A 97 -15.59 -16.86 11.70
CA ASN A 97 -15.96 -18.06 10.96
C ASN A 97 -15.29 -18.21 9.60
N SER A 98 -14.31 -17.35 9.27
CA SER A 98 -13.54 -17.42 8.05
C SER A 98 -12.04 -17.24 8.33
N ASP A 99 -11.25 -18.24 7.95
CA ASP A 99 -9.79 -18.22 8.08
C ASP A 99 -9.12 -17.33 7.04
N LEU A 100 -9.88 -16.83 6.06
CA LEU A 100 -9.36 -15.96 5.00
C LEU A 100 -8.87 -14.62 5.54
N TYR A 101 -9.42 -14.14 6.65
CA TYR A 101 -8.94 -12.94 7.32
C TYR A 101 -7.49 -13.05 7.78
N GLU A 102 -7.10 -14.18 8.34
CA GLU A 102 -5.71 -14.44 8.74
C GLU A 102 -4.83 -14.74 7.53
N LYS A 103 -5.32 -15.62 6.66
CA LYS A 103 -4.60 -16.05 5.45
C LYS A 103 -4.19 -14.87 4.57
N TRP A 104 -5.09 -13.91 4.35
CA TRP A 104 -4.87 -12.80 3.45
C TRP A 104 -4.43 -11.50 4.13
N SER A 105 -4.23 -11.48 5.45
CA SER A 105 -3.67 -10.33 6.14
C SER A 105 -2.16 -10.21 5.94
N PRO A 106 -1.64 -9.10 5.40
CA PRO A 106 -0.21 -8.85 5.36
C PRO A 106 0.47 -8.97 6.74
N SER A 107 -0.23 -8.61 7.82
CA SER A 107 0.24 -8.72 9.21
C SER A 107 0.67 -10.14 9.60
N SER A 108 0.09 -11.18 9.00
CA SER A 108 0.46 -12.57 9.24
C SER A 108 1.86 -12.93 8.74
N TYR A 109 2.44 -12.12 7.86
CA TYR A 109 3.71 -12.38 7.17
C TYR A 109 4.84 -11.42 7.58
N ILE A 110 4.69 -10.72 8.69
CA ILE A 110 5.61 -9.70 9.20
C ILE A 110 7.08 -10.16 9.26
N LYS A 111 7.32 -11.43 9.55
CA LYS A 111 8.67 -12.02 9.65
C LYS A 111 9.46 -11.95 8.33
N ASN A 112 8.77 -11.77 7.21
CA ASN A 112 9.38 -11.72 5.88
C ASN A 112 9.64 -10.29 5.41
N PHE A 113 9.23 -9.28 6.15
CA PHE A 113 9.32 -7.87 5.77
C PHE A 113 10.76 -7.41 5.72
N SER A 114 11.13 -6.67 4.68
CA SER A 114 12.50 -6.16 4.51
C SER A 114 12.61 -4.95 3.57
N THR A 115 11.57 -4.62 2.80
CA THR A 115 11.65 -3.61 1.75
C THR A 115 11.33 -2.21 2.30
N PRO A 116 12.15 -1.18 2.04
CA PRO A 116 11.86 0.20 2.41
C PRO A 116 10.48 0.65 1.92
N THR A 117 9.68 1.27 2.79
CA THR A 117 8.28 1.59 2.46
C THR A 117 7.84 2.99 2.88
N LEU A 118 7.29 3.74 1.93
CA LEU A 118 6.50 4.93 2.19
C LEU A 118 5.06 4.51 2.51
N VAL A 119 4.53 4.97 3.65
CA VAL A 119 3.14 4.74 4.07
C VAL A 119 2.42 6.08 4.10
N MET A 120 1.29 6.17 3.41
CA MET A 120 0.46 7.38 3.41
C MET A 120 -1.00 7.03 3.69
N THR A 121 -1.68 7.91 4.44
CA THR A 121 -3.10 7.71 4.78
C THR A 121 -3.80 9.05 5.03
N GLY A 122 -5.12 9.08 4.83
CA GLY A 122 -5.97 10.16 5.32
C GLY A 122 -6.44 9.88 6.75
N GLU A 123 -6.40 10.89 7.61
CA GLU A 123 -6.87 10.75 9.01
C GLU A 123 -8.37 10.45 9.09
N LEU A 124 -9.13 10.93 8.10
CA LEU A 124 -10.58 10.77 8.01
C LEU A 124 -10.98 9.60 7.08
N ASP A 125 -10.07 8.66 6.86
CA ASP A 125 -10.38 7.45 6.10
C ASP A 125 -11.14 6.46 6.99
N TYR A 126 -12.45 6.34 6.73
CA TYR A 126 -13.34 5.39 7.41
C TYR A 126 -13.56 4.11 6.62
N ARG A 127 -13.13 4.08 5.35
CA ARG A 127 -13.19 2.90 4.47
C ARG A 127 -12.06 1.93 4.77
N VAL A 128 -10.83 2.41 4.68
CA VAL A 128 -9.62 1.74 5.18
C VAL A 128 -9.10 2.57 6.35
N PRO A 129 -9.57 2.31 7.57
CA PRO A 129 -9.25 3.17 8.71
C PRO A 129 -7.76 3.44 8.84
N TYR A 130 -7.39 4.69 9.08
CA TYR A 130 -5.99 5.13 9.12
C TYR A 130 -5.13 4.33 10.11
N THR A 131 -5.75 3.66 11.06
CA THR A 131 -5.11 2.74 12.01
C THR A 131 -4.43 1.56 11.31
N GLN A 132 -4.87 1.17 10.10
CA GLN A 132 -4.20 0.17 9.27
C GLN A 132 -2.78 0.61 8.92
N SER A 133 -2.64 1.87 8.50
CA SER A 133 -1.34 2.48 8.19
C SER A 133 -0.46 2.65 9.44
N LEU A 134 -1.05 3.00 10.59
CA LEU A 134 -0.32 3.09 11.86
C LEU A 134 0.23 1.73 12.29
N GLN A 135 -0.58 0.67 12.23
CA GLN A 135 -0.16 -0.70 12.56
C GLN A 135 0.97 -1.15 11.62
N TYR A 136 0.83 -0.91 10.32
CA TYR A 136 1.84 -1.27 9.34
C TYR A 136 3.17 -0.52 9.58
N PHE A 137 3.09 0.79 9.79
CA PHE A 137 4.28 1.60 10.08
C PHE A 137 4.97 1.16 11.37
N THR A 138 4.22 0.86 12.42
CA THR A 138 4.75 0.34 13.68
C THR A 138 5.50 -0.98 13.45
N ALA A 139 4.95 -1.89 12.64
CA ALA A 139 5.60 -3.13 12.27
C ALA A 139 6.93 -2.89 11.54
N LEU A 140 6.95 -2.00 10.55
CA LEU A 140 8.16 -1.64 9.80
C LEU A 140 9.23 -1.05 10.72
N GLN A 141 8.86 -0.13 11.62
CA GLN A 141 9.79 0.49 12.57
C GLN A 141 10.35 -0.53 13.57
N THR A 142 9.51 -1.43 14.08
CA THR A 142 9.93 -2.49 15.01
C THR A 142 10.97 -3.43 14.37
N LEU A 143 10.88 -3.64 13.08
CA LEU A 143 11.83 -4.44 12.30
C LEU A 143 13.04 -3.63 11.79
N ASN A 144 13.16 -2.36 12.15
CA ASN A 144 14.18 -1.43 11.65
C ASN A 144 14.20 -1.31 10.12
N ILE A 145 13.06 -1.46 9.46
CA ILE A 145 12.92 -1.27 8.02
C ILE A 145 12.78 0.23 7.75
N PRO A 146 13.62 0.82 6.87
CA PRO A 146 13.49 2.20 6.49
C PRO A 146 12.06 2.52 6.03
N SER A 147 11.39 3.42 6.73
CA SER A 147 10.02 3.76 6.40
C SER A 147 9.67 5.20 6.80
N ARG A 148 8.71 5.76 6.11
CA ARG A 148 8.13 7.08 6.39
C ARG A 148 6.63 6.94 6.46
N LEU A 149 5.98 7.57 7.44
CA LEU A 149 4.53 7.70 7.53
C LEU A 149 4.14 9.16 7.31
N ILE A 150 3.18 9.38 6.42
CA ILE A 150 2.53 10.68 6.21
C ILE A 150 1.04 10.52 6.43
N VAL A 151 0.49 11.26 7.40
CA VAL A 151 -0.93 11.33 7.69
C VAL A 151 -1.48 12.64 7.16
N LEU A 152 -2.41 12.58 6.21
CA LEU A 152 -3.07 13.73 5.61
C LEU A 152 -4.29 14.08 6.47
N LYS A 153 -4.14 15.07 7.32
CA LYS A 153 -5.07 15.41 8.41
C LYS A 153 -6.53 15.65 8.00
N TYR A 154 -6.74 16.18 6.80
CA TYR A 154 -8.07 16.60 6.34
C TYR A 154 -8.57 15.77 5.16
N ASP A 155 -7.92 14.66 4.85
CA ASP A 155 -8.30 13.77 3.78
C ASP A 155 -8.90 12.47 4.31
N GLY A 156 -9.85 11.95 3.55
CA GLY A 156 -10.43 10.62 3.75
C GLY A 156 -9.69 9.58 2.91
N HIS A 157 -10.47 8.65 2.33
CA HIS A 157 -9.93 7.61 1.47
C HIS A 157 -9.30 8.14 0.17
N TRP A 158 -9.63 9.36 -0.23
CA TRP A 158 -9.09 10.06 -1.40
C TRP A 158 -8.32 11.29 -0.96
N PRO A 159 -7.07 11.49 -1.43
CA PRO A 159 -6.33 12.73 -1.21
C PRO A 159 -6.94 13.82 -2.11
N SER A 160 -8.01 14.44 -1.66
CA SER A 160 -8.78 15.43 -2.43
C SER A 160 -8.53 16.88 -2.01
N ASN A 161 -7.90 17.09 -0.87
CA ASN A 161 -7.57 18.43 -0.39
C ASN A 161 -6.44 19.02 -1.23
N LEU A 162 -6.66 20.21 -1.79
CA LEU A 162 -5.69 20.90 -2.65
C LEU A 162 -4.34 21.17 -1.96
N LYS A 163 -4.32 21.29 -0.64
CA LYS A 163 -3.07 21.44 0.13
C LYS A 163 -2.33 20.11 0.31
N SER A 164 -3.03 19.00 0.33
CA SER A 164 -2.43 17.66 0.49
C SER A 164 -1.90 17.10 -0.82
N MET A 165 -2.49 17.48 -1.95
CA MET A 165 -2.13 16.93 -3.27
C MET A 165 -0.65 17.16 -3.64
N PRO A 166 -0.07 18.38 -3.51
CA PRO A 166 1.34 18.58 -3.79
C PRO A 166 2.25 17.72 -2.92
N LEU A 167 1.97 17.62 -1.62
CA LEU A 167 2.71 16.76 -0.69
C LEU A 167 2.60 15.28 -1.08
N TYR A 168 1.39 14.83 -1.44
CA TYR A 168 1.15 13.46 -1.87
C TYR A 168 2.07 13.07 -3.04
N TYR A 169 2.07 13.85 -4.12
CA TYR A 169 2.91 13.55 -5.29
C TYR A 169 4.40 13.74 -5.01
N ASN A 170 4.78 14.82 -4.32
CA ASN A 170 6.17 15.10 -4.02
C ASN A 170 6.81 14.02 -3.14
N ALA A 171 6.10 13.53 -2.14
CA ALA A 171 6.60 12.46 -1.26
C ALA A 171 6.88 11.16 -2.03
N HIS A 172 6.06 10.83 -3.04
CA HIS A 172 6.32 9.68 -3.91
C HIS A 172 7.57 9.89 -4.75
N LEU A 173 7.71 11.06 -5.38
CA LEU A 173 8.89 11.38 -6.19
C LEU A 173 10.16 11.35 -5.34
N ASP A 174 10.15 11.94 -4.14
CA ASP A 174 11.26 11.92 -3.19
C ASP A 174 11.62 10.49 -2.76
N TRP A 175 10.59 9.68 -2.43
CA TRP A 175 10.81 8.29 -2.02
C TRP A 175 11.43 7.44 -3.13
N PHE A 176 10.88 7.52 -4.33
CA PHE A 176 11.40 6.78 -5.48
C PHE A 176 12.77 7.29 -5.91
N HIS A 177 13.02 8.60 -5.90
CA HIS A 177 14.35 9.15 -6.17
C HIS A 177 15.40 8.56 -5.21
N ARG A 178 15.09 8.49 -3.92
CA ARG A 178 16.00 7.98 -2.89
C ARG A 178 16.46 6.54 -3.16
N TYR A 179 15.57 5.67 -3.64
CA TYR A 179 15.86 4.24 -3.79
C TYR A 179 16.11 3.80 -5.24
N LEU A 180 15.63 4.54 -6.20
CA LEU A 180 15.73 4.21 -7.61
C LEU A 180 16.60 5.19 -8.41
N GLY A 181 16.93 6.34 -7.85
CA GLY A 181 17.59 7.43 -8.58
C GLY A 181 16.63 8.17 -9.52
N GLY A 182 17.17 8.83 -10.53
CA GLY A 182 16.41 9.71 -11.42
C GLY A 182 16.40 11.17 -10.95
N ALA A 183 15.45 11.97 -11.45
CA ALA A 183 15.33 13.37 -11.04
C ALA A 183 14.87 13.49 -9.59
N PRO A 184 15.41 14.44 -8.79
CA PRO A 184 14.93 14.68 -7.45
C PRO A 184 13.50 15.22 -7.45
N ALA A 185 12.82 15.08 -6.31
CA ALA A 185 11.51 15.71 -6.12
C ALA A 185 11.63 17.26 -6.24
N PRO A 186 10.59 17.95 -6.73
CA PRO A 186 10.61 19.40 -6.87
C PRO A 186 10.82 20.16 -5.57
N TRP A 187 10.33 19.63 -4.46
CA TRP A 187 10.39 20.28 -3.14
C TRP A 187 10.95 19.32 -2.07
N ASP A 188 11.44 19.93 -1.00
CA ASP A 188 11.83 19.20 0.21
C ASP A 188 10.58 18.70 0.94
N THR A 189 10.39 17.39 0.97
CA THR A 189 9.20 16.75 1.57
C THR A 189 9.08 17.06 3.07
N GLU A 190 10.19 17.17 3.80
CA GLU A 190 10.18 17.45 5.24
C GLU A 190 9.71 18.90 5.51
N LYS A 191 10.20 19.85 4.72
CA LYS A 191 9.73 21.23 4.79
C LYS A 191 8.26 21.37 4.42
N MET A 192 7.77 20.59 3.44
CA MET A 192 6.36 20.57 3.09
C MET A 192 5.50 20.06 4.26
N VAL A 193 5.91 18.98 4.93
CA VAL A 193 5.20 18.44 6.11
C VAL A 193 5.15 19.44 7.25
N ASN A 194 6.22 20.20 7.44
CA ASN A 194 6.32 21.22 8.48
C ASN A 194 5.64 22.56 8.12
N ASN A 195 5.03 22.66 6.92
CA ASN A 195 4.47 23.91 6.37
C ASN A 195 5.50 25.05 6.25
N GLU A 196 6.74 24.71 5.94
CA GLU A 196 7.83 25.67 5.72
C GLU A 196 7.97 26.11 4.25
N ILE A 197 7.14 25.55 3.35
CA ILE A 197 7.10 25.87 1.92
C ILE A 197 5.70 26.36 1.56
N GLU A 198 5.63 27.53 0.93
CA GLU A 198 4.44 28.01 0.22
C GLU A 198 4.52 27.55 -1.25
N TYR A 199 3.47 26.90 -1.75
CA TYR A 199 3.36 26.37 -3.12
C TYR A 199 1.94 26.49 -3.69
#